data_d12ea7d9b43b21a2b797b92c882d3988
#
_entry.id   d12ea7d9b43b21a2b797b92c882d3988
#
_cell.length_a   1.000
_cell.length_b   1.000
_cell.length_c   1.000
_cell.angle_alpha   90.00
_cell.angle_beta   90.00
_cell.angle_gamma   90.00
#
_symmetry.space_group_name_H-M   'P 1'
#
loop_
_entity.id
_entity.type
_entity.pdbx_description
1 polymer ?
#
loop_
_entity_poly.entity_id
_entity_poly.type
_entity_poly.pdbx_seq_one_letter_code
_entity_poly.pdbx_strand_id
1 'polypeptide(L)'
;VRVVYQPPTQSLASEPSYQTAPRIPIRENLLAPDGTVHRIPISPKAPDAWTIISAIQFVIDQFGRDPRIRAATLPLLSSRINNDVRNNATTIAKWVMRKMVYLADPDGGEFIQTPLVLLNTIGQKGFAYGDCDDHVVLLGAMLTSVGIPTRAVAVKLHGSDVYNHVVIEYLFQGHPILIDPCAKTVPTPNYRERLVVT
;
A
#
# COMPACT_ATOMS: atom_id res chain seq x y z
N VAL A 1 43.72 21.37 3.78
CA VAL A 1 42.84 21.49 2.62
C VAL A 1 41.55 20.77 3.00
N ARG A 2 40.47 21.53 3.18
CA ARG A 2 39.14 21.00 3.52
C ARG A 2 38.41 20.78 2.19
N VAL A 3 38.17 19.52 1.82
CA VAL A 3 37.33 19.19 0.66
C VAL A 3 35.88 19.35 1.09
N VAL A 4 35.21 20.36 0.54
CA VAL A 4 33.76 20.57 0.71
C VAL A 4 33.08 19.72 -0.36
N TYR A 5 32.35 18.66 0.06
CA TYR A 5 31.53 17.89 -0.81
C TYR A 5 30.32 18.73 -1.24
N GLN A 6 30.19 19.06 -2.51
CA GLN A 6 28.99 19.58 -3.13
C GLN A 6 28.23 18.40 -3.74
N PRO A 7 27.00 18.11 -3.28
CA PRO A 7 26.18 17.11 -3.97
C PRO A 7 25.80 17.62 -5.37
N PRO A 8 25.71 16.74 -6.37
CA PRO A 8 25.29 17.11 -7.70
C PRO A 8 23.87 17.71 -7.64
N THR A 9 23.70 18.89 -8.23
CA THR A 9 22.39 19.51 -8.49
C THR A 9 21.62 18.59 -9.45
N GLN A 10 20.81 17.69 -8.90
CA GLN A 10 19.80 17.01 -9.69
C GLN A 10 18.78 18.06 -10.12
N SER A 11 18.67 18.27 -11.43
CA SER A 11 17.55 18.96 -12.05
C SER A 11 16.27 18.35 -11.47
N LEU A 12 15.47 19.14 -10.76
CA LEU A 12 14.14 18.77 -10.30
C LEU A 12 13.32 18.46 -11.55
N ALA A 13 13.23 17.17 -11.89
CA ALA A 13 12.19 16.71 -12.79
C ALA A 13 10.87 17.21 -12.18
N SER A 14 10.03 17.87 -12.99
CA SER A 14 8.74 18.40 -12.57
C SER A 14 8.01 17.35 -11.73
N GLU A 15 7.58 17.75 -10.52
CA GLU A 15 6.82 16.86 -9.64
C GLU A 15 5.64 16.30 -10.42
N PRO A 16 5.38 14.97 -10.33
CA PRO A 16 4.26 14.36 -11.03
C PRO A 16 2.96 15.02 -10.55
N SER A 17 2.08 15.35 -11.50
CA SER A 17 0.78 15.92 -11.20
C SER A 17 -0.04 14.96 -10.33
N TYR A 18 -0.52 15.44 -9.17
CA TYR A 18 -1.44 14.71 -8.32
C TYR A 18 -2.88 15.05 -8.71
N GLN A 19 -3.67 14.03 -8.97
CA GLN A 19 -5.13 14.18 -8.99
C GLN A 19 -5.68 13.73 -7.63
N THR A 20 -6.52 14.55 -7.02
CA THR A 20 -7.16 14.26 -5.73
C THR A 20 -8.65 14.03 -5.92
N ALA A 21 -9.22 13.01 -5.25
CA ALA A 21 -10.64 12.76 -5.21
C ALA A 21 -11.20 12.85 -3.79
N PRO A 22 -12.46 13.27 -3.64
CA PRO A 22 -13.16 13.20 -2.38
C PRO A 22 -13.28 11.73 -1.94
N ARG A 23 -13.19 11.49 -0.62
CA ARG A 23 -13.47 10.16 -0.06
C ARG A 23 -14.90 9.75 -0.42
N ILE A 24 -15.04 8.65 -1.12
CA ILE A 24 -16.36 8.03 -1.34
C ILE A 24 -16.77 7.36 -0.03
N PRO A 25 -17.95 7.64 0.54
CA PRO A 25 -18.39 6.96 1.73
C PRO A 25 -18.67 5.48 1.40
N ILE A 26 -17.73 4.62 1.78
CA ILE A 26 -17.92 3.18 1.70
C ILE A 26 -18.81 2.79 2.88
N ARG A 27 -19.92 2.12 2.60
CA ARG A 27 -20.83 1.68 3.64
C ARG A 27 -20.13 0.67 4.54
N GLU A 28 -20.23 0.86 5.86
CA GLU A 28 -19.59 0.03 6.89
C GLU A 28 -19.90 -1.48 6.78
N ASN A 29 -20.94 -1.84 6.03
CA ASN A 29 -21.42 -3.23 5.84
C ASN A 29 -20.58 -4.04 4.82
N LEU A 30 -19.49 -3.50 4.28
CA LEU A 30 -18.64 -4.22 3.32
C LEU A 30 -17.63 -5.17 3.99
N LEU A 31 -17.40 -5.02 5.30
CA LEU A 31 -16.51 -5.89 6.06
C LEU A 31 -17.34 -6.74 7.04
N ALA A 32 -17.34 -8.06 6.86
CA ALA A 32 -17.91 -8.94 7.87
C ALA A 32 -17.08 -8.86 9.16
N PRO A 33 -17.72 -9.02 10.34
CA PRO A 33 -17.05 -8.97 11.63
C PRO A 33 -15.92 -9.99 11.79
N ASP A 34 -15.97 -11.09 11.03
CA ASP A 34 -14.96 -12.17 11.02
C ASP A 34 -13.74 -11.88 10.14
N GLY A 35 -13.72 -10.74 9.44
CA GLY A 35 -12.64 -10.37 8.54
C GLY A 35 -12.66 -11.07 7.19
N THR A 36 -13.80 -11.70 6.82
CA THR A 36 -13.94 -12.33 5.51
C THR A 36 -13.97 -11.29 4.39
N VAL A 37 -13.57 -11.74 3.22
CA VAL A 37 -13.55 -10.93 1.99
C VAL A 37 -14.96 -10.50 1.61
N HIS A 38 -15.16 -9.22 1.39
CA HIS A 38 -16.35 -8.71 0.75
C HIS A 38 -16.03 -8.33 -0.68
N ARG A 39 -16.81 -8.91 -1.60
CA ARG A 39 -16.84 -8.44 -2.98
C ARG A 39 -17.34 -7.00 -2.97
N ILE A 40 -16.49 -6.05 -3.34
CA ILE A 40 -16.93 -4.69 -3.63
C ILE A 40 -17.66 -4.77 -4.98
N PRO A 41 -19.00 -4.53 -5.02
CA PRO A 41 -19.69 -4.49 -6.29
C PRO A 41 -19.23 -3.26 -7.06
N ILE A 42 -18.31 -3.48 -7.97
CA ILE A 42 -17.83 -2.47 -8.88
C ILE A 42 -18.81 -2.45 -10.06
N SER A 43 -19.16 -1.23 -10.50
CA SER A 43 -20.02 -1.04 -11.66
C SER A 43 -19.50 -1.88 -12.84
N PRO A 44 -20.38 -2.60 -13.58
CA PRO A 44 -19.98 -3.42 -14.73
C PRO A 44 -19.33 -2.62 -15.87
N LYS A 45 -19.33 -1.29 -15.79
CA LYS A 45 -18.59 -0.41 -16.69
C LYS A 45 -17.26 -0.05 -16.05
N ALA A 46 -16.22 -0.86 -16.20
CA ALA A 46 -14.87 -0.71 -15.72
C ALA A 46 -14.75 -0.03 -14.32
N PRO A 47 -14.13 -0.63 -13.35
CA PRO A 47 -14.02 -0.04 -12.02
C PRO A 47 -13.35 1.32 -12.14
N ASP A 48 -14.01 2.36 -11.64
CA ASP A 48 -13.37 3.66 -11.49
C ASP A 48 -12.22 3.49 -10.49
N ALA A 49 -11.02 3.82 -10.91
CA ALA A 49 -9.82 3.72 -10.07
C ALA A 49 -10.01 4.44 -8.72
N TRP A 50 -10.86 5.47 -8.68
CA TRP A 50 -11.23 6.17 -7.45
C TRP A 50 -11.98 5.28 -6.46
N THR A 51 -12.91 4.49 -6.93
CA THR A 51 -13.68 3.56 -6.08
C THR A 51 -12.76 2.52 -5.47
N ILE A 52 -11.83 1.97 -6.25
CA ILE A 52 -10.88 0.96 -5.80
C ILE A 52 -9.94 1.55 -4.73
N ILE A 53 -9.25 2.65 -5.01
CA ILE A 53 -8.32 3.22 -4.03
C ILE A 53 -9.01 3.74 -2.77
N SER A 54 -10.28 4.20 -2.88
CA SER A 54 -11.07 4.58 -1.70
C SER A 54 -11.39 3.38 -0.84
N ALA A 55 -11.71 2.24 -1.43
CA ALA A 55 -11.96 0.98 -0.72
C ALA A 55 -10.68 0.48 -0.04
N ILE A 56 -9.55 0.47 -0.76
CA ILE A 56 -8.24 0.10 -0.22
C ILE A 56 -7.89 1.00 0.97
N GLN A 57 -8.03 2.33 0.82
CA GLN A 57 -7.73 3.27 1.90
C GLN A 57 -8.63 3.05 3.12
N PHE A 58 -9.92 2.80 2.91
CA PHE A 58 -10.84 2.47 4.00
C PHE A 58 -10.38 1.24 4.77
N VAL A 59 -10.00 0.16 4.08
CA VAL A 59 -9.50 -1.06 4.71
C VAL A 59 -8.21 -0.79 5.48
N ILE A 60 -7.27 -0.03 4.91
CA ILE A 60 -6.03 0.38 5.59
C ILE A 60 -6.34 1.13 6.90
N ASP A 61 -7.23 2.12 6.85
CA ASP A 61 -7.58 2.97 7.99
C ASP A 61 -8.25 2.16 9.12
N GLN A 62 -9.11 1.20 8.77
CA GLN A 62 -9.78 0.33 9.71
C GLN A 62 -8.79 -0.64 10.38
N PHE A 63 -8.03 -1.37 9.59
CA PHE A 63 -7.13 -2.41 10.10
C PHE A 63 -5.80 -1.85 10.62
N GLY A 64 -5.40 -0.66 10.20
CA GLY A 64 -4.23 0.02 10.77
C GLY A 64 -4.36 0.37 12.25
N ARG A 65 -5.59 0.33 12.79
CA ARG A 65 -5.88 0.52 14.23
C ARG A 65 -6.11 -0.80 14.97
N ASP A 66 -6.15 -1.91 14.26
CA ASP A 66 -6.39 -3.23 14.88
C ASP A 66 -5.17 -3.69 15.68
N PRO A 67 -5.34 -4.02 16.98
CA PRO A 67 -4.23 -4.45 17.82
C PRO A 67 -3.57 -5.75 17.34
N ARG A 68 -4.27 -6.60 16.60
CA ARG A 68 -3.74 -7.84 16.03
C ARG A 68 -2.74 -7.55 14.92
N ILE A 69 -3.02 -6.56 14.06
CA ILE A 69 -2.07 -6.11 13.03
C ILE A 69 -0.82 -5.53 13.68
N ARG A 70 -0.99 -4.69 14.72
CA ARG A 70 0.14 -4.15 15.48
C ARG A 70 0.97 -5.25 16.12
N ALA A 71 0.32 -6.22 16.75
CA ALA A 71 1.00 -7.35 17.39
C ALA A 71 1.80 -8.19 16.39
N ALA A 72 1.32 -8.37 15.16
CA ALA A 72 2.03 -9.04 14.09
C ALA A 72 3.20 -8.21 13.53
N THR A 73 3.10 -6.87 13.55
CA THR A 73 4.10 -5.98 12.97
C THR A 73 5.27 -5.70 13.88
N LEU A 74 5.03 -5.47 15.18
CA LEU A 74 6.06 -5.10 16.14
C LEU A 74 7.26 -6.05 16.20
N PRO A 75 7.10 -7.40 16.15
CA PRO A 75 8.23 -8.31 16.16
C PRO A 75 9.19 -8.14 14.98
N LEU A 76 8.74 -7.59 13.86
CA LEU A 76 9.59 -7.32 12.70
C LEU A 76 10.58 -6.19 12.97
N LEU A 77 10.27 -5.31 13.93
CA LEU A 77 11.01 -4.11 14.28
C LEU A 77 11.84 -4.27 15.57
N SER A 78 11.69 -5.38 16.27
CA SER A 78 12.11 -5.59 17.66
C SER A 78 13.60 -5.50 17.96
N SER A 79 14.46 -5.52 16.97
CA SER A 79 15.92 -5.30 17.18
C SER A 79 16.38 -3.87 16.89
N ARG A 80 15.50 -3.01 16.37
CA ARG A 80 15.86 -1.69 15.86
C ARG A 80 14.68 -0.69 15.92
N ILE A 81 13.97 -0.60 17.04
CA ILE A 81 13.06 0.52 17.27
C ILE A 81 13.95 1.77 17.46
N ASN A 82 14.64 2.15 16.42
CA ASN A 82 15.12 3.51 16.26
C ASN A 82 13.96 4.27 15.63
N ASN A 83 13.74 5.52 15.99
CA ASN A 83 12.76 6.43 15.41
C ASN A 83 12.98 6.66 13.89
N ASP A 84 13.59 5.72 13.20
CA ASP A 84 13.87 5.74 11.77
C ASP A 84 12.68 5.16 10.98
N VAL A 85 11.74 6.05 10.70
CA VAL A 85 10.54 5.77 9.90
C VAL A 85 10.90 5.07 8.58
N ARG A 86 11.96 5.50 7.90
CA ARG A 86 12.36 4.96 6.60
C ARG A 86 12.85 3.52 6.71
N ASN A 87 13.66 3.22 7.72
CA ASN A 87 14.15 1.87 7.96
C ASN A 87 13.01 0.93 8.39
N ASN A 88 12.11 1.40 9.25
CA ASN A 88 10.94 0.66 9.68
C ASN A 88 10.02 0.34 8.49
N ALA A 89 9.70 1.34 7.66
CA ALA A 89 8.88 1.16 6.46
C ALA A 89 9.52 0.16 5.48
N THR A 90 10.82 0.28 5.25
CA THR A 90 11.57 -0.64 4.38
C THR A 90 11.57 -2.07 4.93
N THR A 91 11.70 -2.25 6.23
CA THR A 91 11.72 -3.57 6.88
C THR A 91 10.36 -4.27 6.73
N ILE A 92 9.27 -3.54 6.99
CA ILE A 92 7.90 -4.07 6.84
C ILE A 92 7.63 -4.38 5.37
N ALA A 93 7.96 -3.47 4.44
CA ALA A 93 7.77 -3.67 3.01
C ALA A 93 8.50 -4.93 2.51
N LYS A 94 9.75 -5.12 2.87
CA LYS A 94 10.52 -6.32 2.52
C LYS A 94 9.91 -7.60 3.10
N TRP A 95 9.30 -7.53 4.28
CA TRP A 95 8.60 -8.67 4.86
C TRP A 95 7.36 -9.00 4.04
N VAL A 96 6.51 -8.02 3.69
CA VAL A 96 5.32 -8.20 2.84
C VAL A 96 5.72 -8.78 1.49
N MET A 97 6.71 -8.19 0.80
CA MET A 97 7.23 -8.69 -0.49
C MET A 97 7.68 -10.17 -0.45
N ARG A 98 8.18 -10.64 0.69
CA ARG A 98 8.60 -12.06 0.85
C ARG A 98 7.45 -12.98 1.21
N LYS A 99 6.37 -12.45 1.81
CA LYS A 99 5.26 -13.24 2.33
C LYS A 99 4.05 -13.25 1.40
N MET A 100 3.96 -12.30 0.51
CA MET A 100 2.92 -12.24 -0.50
C MET A 100 3.42 -12.78 -1.84
N VAL A 101 2.58 -13.57 -2.48
CA VAL A 101 2.79 -14.10 -3.83
C VAL A 101 1.72 -13.50 -4.74
N TYR A 102 2.16 -12.83 -5.81
CA TYR A 102 1.23 -12.19 -6.73
C TYR A 102 0.35 -13.21 -7.44
N LEU A 103 -0.95 -13.01 -7.36
CA LEU A 103 -1.97 -13.78 -8.06
C LEU A 103 -3.09 -12.80 -8.43
N ALA A 104 -3.30 -12.61 -9.74
CA ALA A 104 -4.36 -11.73 -10.23
C ALA A 104 -5.74 -12.27 -9.85
N ASP A 105 -6.66 -11.35 -9.65
CA ASP A 105 -8.07 -11.67 -9.44
C ASP A 105 -8.67 -12.42 -10.62
N PRO A 106 -9.71 -13.25 -10.38
CA PRO A 106 -10.44 -13.90 -11.46
C PRO A 106 -11.12 -12.87 -12.39
N ASP A 107 -11.18 -13.18 -13.66
CA ASP A 107 -11.82 -12.34 -14.67
C ASP A 107 -13.21 -11.83 -14.23
N GLY A 108 -13.40 -10.51 -14.30
CA GLY A 108 -14.67 -9.83 -14.04
C GLY A 108 -15.00 -9.58 -12.56
N GLY A 109 -14.03 -9.64 -11.67
CA GLY A 109 -14.20 -9.28 -10.26
C GLY A 109 -12.96 -8.62 -9.66
N GLU A 110 -13.16 -7.66 -8.77
CA GLU A 110 -12.14 -7.12 -7.85
C GLU A 110 -12.43 -7.66 -6.45
N PHE A 111 -11.42 -8.22 -5.79
CA PHE A 111 -11.53 -8.85 -4.48
C PHE A 111 -10.43 -8.33 -3.56
N ILE A 112 -10.79 -7.46 -2.63
CA ILE A 112 -9.84 -6.95 -1.64
C ILE A 112 -9.92 -7.83 -0.39
N GLN A 113 -8.84 -8.54 -0.08
CA GLN A 113 -8.72 -9.32 1.15
C GLN A 113 -8.38 -8.41 2.32
N THR A 114 -8.93 -8.71 3.51
CA THR A 114 -8.55 -7.96 4.69
C THR A 114 -7.15 -8.34 5.19
N PRO A 115 -6.39 -7.39 5.82
CA PRO A 115 -5.07 -7.67 6.37
C PRO A 115 -5.06 -8.86 7.35
N LEU A 116 -6.15 -9.10 8.09
CA LEU A 116 -6.24 -10.22 9.02
C LEU A 116 -6.34 -11.57 8.31
N VAL A 117 -7.10 -11.65 7.21
CA VAL A 117 -7.17 -12.86 6.38
C VAL A 117 -5.79 -13.18 5.82
N LEU A 118 -5.10 -12.19 5.29
CA LEU A 118 -3.74 -12.34 4.75
C LEU A 118 -2.74 -12.77 5.84
N LEU A 119 -2.74 -12.12 7.01
CA LEU A 119 -1.85 -12.51 8.12
C LEU A 119 -2.15 -13.89 8.66
N ASN A 120 -3.43 -14.27 8.80
CA ASN A 120 -3.80 -15.62 9.22
C ASN A 120 -3.32 -16.67 8.21
N THR A 121 -3.50 -16.40 6.91
CA THR A 121 -3.02 -17.29 5.84
C THR A 121 -1.49 -17.42 5.87
N ILE A 122 -0.77 -16.31 6.04
CA ILE A 122 0.69 -16.31 6.19
C ILE A 122 1.10 -17.12 7.44
N GLY A 123 0.40 -16.95 8.55
CA GLY A 123 0.68 -17.71 9.79
C GLY A 123 0.51 -19.21 9.62
N GLN A 124 -0.49 -19.65 8.86
CA GLN A 124 -0.78 -21.06 8.61
C GLN A 124 0.09 -21.70 7.53
N LYS A 125 0.35 -20.97 6.43
CA LYS A 125 0.98 -21.51 5.22
C LYS A 125 2.39 -20.96 4.96
N GLY A 126 2.81 -19.94 5.70
CA GLY A 126 4.08 -19.25 5.49
C GLY A 126 4.04 -18.13 4.45
N PHE A 127 3.00 -18.08 3.62
CA PHE A 127 2.75 -17.05 2.58
C PHE A 127 1.26 -16.88 2.31
N ALA A 128 0.86 -15.81 1.62
CA ALA A 128 -0.50 -15.61 1.10
C ALA A 128 -0.45 -15.21 -0.38
N TYR A 129 -1.56 -15.43 -1.08
CA TYR A 129 -1.76 -14.98 -2.45
C TYR A 129 -2.63 -13.73 -2.47
N GLY A 130 -2.38 -12.85 -3.43
CA GLY A 130 -3.19 -11.68 -3.72
C GLY A 130 -2.57 -10.85 -4.84
N ASP A 131 -3.34 -9.93 -5.38
CA ASP A 131 -2.86 -9.00 -6.40
C ASP A 131 -2.32 -7.69 -5.80
N CYS A 132 -2.28 -6.59 -6.58
CA CYS A 132 -1.65 -5.35 -6.12
C CYS A 132 -2.37 -4.69 -4.95
N ASP A 133 -3.69 -4.77 -4.89
CA ASP A 133 -4.48 -4.16 -3.83
C ASP A 133 -4.34 -4.92 -2.50
N ASP A 134 -4.28 -6.24 -2.52
CA ASP A 134 -4.03 -7.09 -1.36
C ASP A 134 -2.65 -6.82 -0.74
N HIS A 135 -1.62 -6.70 -1.59
CA HIS A 135 -0.27 -6.34 -1.14
C HIS A 135 -0.26 -4.95 -0.48
N VAL A 136 -0.96 -3.98 -1.08
CA VAL A 136 -1.05 -2.60 -0.60
C VAL A 136 -1.84 -2.52 0.70
N VAL A 137 -2.96 -3.22 0.80
CA VAL A 137 -3.80 -3.27 2.01
C VAL A 137 -3.01 -3.83 3.19
N LEU A 138 -2.29 -4.94 2.99
CA LEU A 138 -1.48 -5.54 4.06
C LEU A 138 -0.36 -4.60 4.49
N LEU A 139 0.41 -4.07 3.53
CA LEU A 139 1.52 -3.16 3.82
C LEU A 139 1.04 -1.88 4.52
N GLY A 140 -0.01 -1.26 3.98
CA GLY A 140 -0.57 -0.01 4.51
C GLY A 140 -1.08 -0.17 5.94
N ALA A 141 -1.83 -1.24 6.22
CA ALA A 141 -2.32 -1.52 7.57
C ALA A 141 -1.17 -1.78 8.56
N MET A 142 -0.15 -2.53 8.16
CA MET A 142 1.02 -2.78 9.01
C MET A 142 1.80 -1.50 9.31
N LEU A 143 2.06 -0.64 8.32
CA LEU A 143 2.73 0.64 8.50
C LEU A 143 1.93 1.57 9.43
N THR A 144 0.64 1.72 9.15
CA THR A 144 -0.27 2.56 9.96
C THR A 144 -0.34 2.07 11.41
N SER A 145 -0.34 0.75 11.63
CA SER A 145 -0.41 0.16 12.98
C SER A 145 0.77 0.50 13.88
N VAL A 146 1.91 0.87 13.31
CA VAL A 146 3.12 1.28 14.04
C VAL A 146 3.38 2.78 13.98
N GLY A 147 2.38 3.57 13.57
CA GLY A 147 2.43 5.03 13.58
C GLY A 147 3.08 5.65 12.35
N ILE A 148 3.15 4.93 11.24
CA ILE A 148 3.57 5.44 9.92
C ILE A 148 2.31 5.61 9.06
N PRO A 149 1.71 6.82 9.01
CA PRO A 149 0.51 7.04 8.21
C PRO A 149 0.79 6.82 6.74
N THR A 150 -0.14 6.16 6.06
CA THR A 150 -0.02 5.81 4.65
C THR A 150 -1.26 6.18 3.87
N ARG A 151 -1.10 6.27 2.56
CA ARG A 151 -2.23 6.34 1.63
C ARG A 151 -1.99 5.45 0.42
N ALA A 152 -3.07 4.88 -0.09
CA ALA A 152 -3.08 4.14 -1.34
C ALA A 152 -2.98 5.11 -2.51
N VAL A 153 -2.20 4.73 -3.52
CA VAL A 153 -1.97 5.54 -4.72
C VAL A 153 -2.17 4.66 -5.95
N ALA A 154 -3.17 4.98 -6.78
CA ALA A 154 -3.28 4.35 -8.09
C ALA A 154 -2.28 5.00 -9.06
N VAL A 155 -1.63 4.19 -9.86
CA VAL A 155 -0.61 4.61 -10.82
C VAL A 155 -0.85 4.03 -12.19
N LYS A 156 -0.39 4.75 -13.23
CA LYS A 156 -0.32 4.23 -14.59
C LYS A 156 1.03 3.61 -14.82
N LEU A 157 1.06 2.33 -15.12
CA LEU A 157 2.29 1.65 -15.55
C LEU A 157 2.71 2.14 -16.93
N HIS A 158 4.00 2.03 -17.25
CA HIS A 158 4.52 2.40 -18.55
C HIS A 158 3.75 1.67 -19.67
N GLY A 159 3.29 2.45 -20.66
CA GLY A 159 2.50 1.92 -21.78
C GLY A 159 1.00 1.79 -21.52
N SER A 160 0.52 2.14 -20.33
CA SER A 160 -0.91 2.18 -20.00
C SER A 160 -1.45 3.61 -19.99
N ASP A 161 -2.63 3.80 -20.58
CA ASP A 161 -3.38 5.07 -20.51
C ASP A 161 -4.43 5.06 -19.36
N VAL A 162 -4.57 3.92 -18.66
CA VAL A 162 -5.46 3.76 -17.51
C VAL A 162 -4.67 3.48 -16.24
N TYR A 163 -5.27 3.81 -15.09
CA TYR A 163 -4.74 3.39 -13.79
C TYR A 163 -4.96 1.89 -13.64
N ASN A 164 -3.89 1.13 -13.59
CA ASN A 164 -3.89 -0.32 -13.61
C ASN A 164 -2.98 -0.96 -12.57
N HIS A 165 -2.49 -0.16 -11.63
CA HIS A 165 -1.67 -0.64 -10.52
C HIS A 165 -1.86 0.23 -9.29
N VAL A 166 -1.65 -0.34 -8.10
CA VAL A 166 -1.75 0.38 -6.82
C VAL A 166 -0.45 0.21 -6.05
N VAL A 167 -0.02 1.29 -5.41
CA VAL A 167 1.17 1.36 -4.56
C VAL A 167 0.83 2.07 -3.25
N ILE A 168 1.74 2.02 -2.27
CA ILE A 168 1.60 2.73 -1.00
C ILE A 168 2.50 3.97 -0.99
N GLU A 169 2.00 5.05 -0.41
CA GLU A 169 2.77 6.24 -0.10
C GLU A 169 2.80 6.49 1.41
N TYR A 170 3.95 6.91 1.94
CA TYR A 170 4.10 7.45 3.30
C TYR A 170 4.96 8.71 3.28
N LEU A 171 4.87 9.53 4.32
CA LEU A 171 5.67 10.74 4.44
C LEU A 171 6.95 10.49 5.23
N PHE A 172 8.08 10.90 4.66
CA PHE A 172 9.36 10.94 5.35
C PHE A 172 9.96 12.34 5.27
N GLN A 173 10.11 13.00 6.41
CA GLN A 173 10.58 14.38 6.50
C GLN A 173 9.78 15.37 5.64
N GLY A 174 8.46 15.16 5.56
CA GLY A 174 7.56 15.98 4.73
C GLY A 174 7.52 15.60 3.23
N HIS A 175 8.36 14.69 2.78
CA HIS A 175 8.38 14.23 1.39
C HIS A 175 7.62 12.91 1.21
N PRO A 176 6.80 12.77 0.16
CA PRO A 176 6.11 11.53 -0.15
C PRO A 176 7.10 10.47 -0.68
N ILE A 177 7.10 9.31 -0.05
CA ILE A 177 7.88 8.15 -0.46
C ILE A 177 6.93 7.05 -0.91
N LEU A 178 7.06 6.60 -2.16
CA LEU A 178 6.30 5.49 -2.70
C LEU A 178 6.99 4.16 -2.46
N ILE A 179 6.23 3.15 -2.13
CA ILE A 179 6.64 1.74 -2.09
C ILE A 179 5.67 0.93 -2.92
N ASP A 180 6.20 0.17 -3.87
CA ASP A 180 5.45 -0.86 -4.59
C ASP A 180 5.70 -2.21 -3.92
N PRO A 181 4.73 -2.78 -3.18
CA PRO A 181 4.92 -4.06 -2.53
C PRO A 181 4.91 -5.26 -3.49
N CYS A 182 4.53 -5.06 -4.75
CA CYS A 182 4.61 -6.07 -5.81
C CYS A 182 5.96 -6.06 -6.54
N ALA A 183 6.77 -5.00 -6.37
CA ALA A 183 8.08 -4.91 -6.96
C ALA A 183 9.08 -5.85 -6.27
N LYS A 184 10.13 -6.23 -7.00
CA LYS A 184 11.21 -7.05 -6.45
C LYS A 184 12.18 -6.27 -5.57
N THR A 185 12.16 -4.95 -5.67
CA THR A 185 13.12 -4.03 -5.01
C THR A 185 12.45 -2.76 -4.51
N VAL A 186 13.03 -2.17 -3.45
CA VAL A 186 12.75 -0.83 -2.93
C VAL A 186 13.98 0.03 -3.24
N PRO A 187 13.88 1.23 -3.80
CA PRO A 187 12.70 2.04 -4.01
C PRO A 187 11.88 1.66 -5.25
N THR A 188 10.66 2.16 -5.26
CA THR A 188 9.69 1.96 -6.33
C THR A 188 10.08 2.70 -7.61
N PRO A 189 9.79 2.12 -8.78
CA PRO A 189 10.00 2.75 -10.08
C PRO A 189 9.26 4.09 -10.24
N ASN A 190 9.69 4.89 -11.20
CA ASN A 190 9.04 6.15 -11.53
C ASN A 190 7.76 5.88 -12.34
N TYR A 191 6.61 6.33 -11.84
CA TYR A 191 5.33 6.23 -12.51
C TYR A 191 4.96 7.53 -13.22
N ARG A 192 4.18 7.41 -14.27
CA ARG A 192 3.83 8.52 -15.15
C ARG A 192 2.80 9.46 -14.55
N GLU A 193 1.80 8.91 -13.88
CA GLU A 193 0.71 9.64 -13.22
C GLU A 193 0.29 8.96 -11.93
N ARG A 194 -0.24 9.72 -11.00
CA ARG A 194 -0.65 9.25 -9.67
C ARG A 194 -2.03 9.79 -9.32
N LEU A 195 -2.82 8.93 -8.69
CA LEU A 195 -4.15 9.23 -8.19
C LEU A 195 -4.20 8.88 -6.70
N VAL A 196 -4.53 9.84 -5.85
CA VAL A 196 -4.57 9.65 -4.39
C VAL A 196 -5.93 10.04 -3.81
N VAL A 197 -6.32 9.38 -2.73
CA VAL A 197 -7.49 9.75 -1.92
C VAL A 197 -7.06 10.76 -0.85
N THR A 198 -7.77 11.87 -0.72
CA THR A 198 -7.53 12.92 0.29
C THR A 198 -8.48 12.77 1.46
#